data_e558e4086fb0e064cf384d70e55d3d62
#
_entry.id   e558e4086fb0e064cf384d70e55d3d62
#
_cell.length_a   1.000
_cell.length_b   1.000
_cell.length_c   1.000
_cell.angle_alpha   90.00
_cell.angle_beta   90.00
_cell.angle_gamma   90.00
#
_symmetry.space_group_name_H-M   'P 1'
#
loop_
_entity.id
_entity.type
_entity.pdbx_description
1 polymer ?
#
loop_
_entity_poly.entity_id
_entity_poly.type
_entity_poly.pdbx_seq_one_letter_code
_entity_poly.pdbx_strand_id
1 'polypeptide(L)'
;MALTKDQLIADIAEAIDAPKTTARNALEQLGQIVADQLENGGEITLPGIGKLKVTERPARTGRNPSTGAAIEIAAKKVIKLVVAKGLTDAVNK
;
A
#
# COMPACT_ATOMS: atom_id res chain seq x y z
N MET A 1 -15.62 -11.29 -3.37
CA MET A 1 -14.69 -11.87 -4.36
C MET A 1 -13.33 -11.22 -4.27
N ALA A 2 -12.29 -12.01 -4.35
CA ALA A 2 -10.93 -11.51 -4.30
C ALA A 2 -10.16 -11.97 -5.53
N LEU A 3 -9.38 -11.05 -6.10
CA LEU A 3 -8.53 -11.35 -7.24
C LEU A 3 -7.16 -11.79 -6.71
N THR A 4 -6.73 -13.00 -7.04
CA THR A 4 -5.44 -13.49 -6.59
C THR A 4 -4.31 -12.85 -7.38
N LYS A 5 -3.07 -12.99 -6.86
CA LYS A 5 -1.89 -12.48 -7.55
C LYS A 5 -1.78 -13.03 -8.97
N ASP A 6 -2.00 -14.34 -9.12
CA ASP A 6 -1.90 -14.99 -10.44
C ASP A 6 -2.97 -14.49 -11.40
N GLN A 7 -4.19 -14.31 -10.92
CA GLN A 7 -5.28 -13.75 -11.73
C GLN A 7 -5.00 -12.32 -12.15
N LEU A 8 -4.46 -11.51 -11.23
CA LEU A 8 -4.07 -10.14 -11.53
C LEU A 8 -2.98 -10.09 -12.60
N ILE A 9 -1.97 -10.96 -12.48
CA ILE A 9 -0.90 -11.08 -13.46
C ILE A 9 -1.46 -11.45 -14.84
N ALA A 10 -2.37 -12.41 -14.88
CA ALA A 10 -2.99 -12.84 -16.13
C ALA A 10 -3.80 -11.71 -16.78
N ASP A 11 -4.56 -10.98 -15.97
CA ASP A 11 -5.37 -9.85 -16.44
C ASP A 11 -4.51 -8.74 -17.01
N ILE A 12 -3.41 -8.41 -16.34
CA ILE A 12 -2.49 -7.38 -16.80
C ILE A 12 -1.80 -7.82 -18.08
N ALA A 13 -1.34 -9.07 -18.13
CA ALA A 13 -0.67 -9.62 -19.32
C ALA A 13 -1.59 -9.52 -20.54
N GLU A 14 -2.86 -9.86 -20.38
CA GLU A 14 -3.84 -9.74 -21.45
C GLU A 14 -4.07 -8.29 -21.85
N ALA A 15 -4.23 -7.42 -20.87
CA ALA A 15 -4.51 -5.99 -21.13
C ALA A 15 -3.38 -5.29 -21.86
N ILE A 16 -2.12 -5.65 -21.59
CA ILE A 16 -0.94 -5.02 -22.23
C ILE A 16 -0.43 -5.84 -23.39
N ASP A 17 -1.08 -6.95 -23.72
CA ASP A 17 -0.70 -7.88 -24.81
C ASP A 17 0.75 -8.34 -24.64
N ALA A 18 1.08 -8.86 -23.47
CA ALA A 18 2.42 -9.31 -23.11
C ALA A 18 2.37 -10.66 -22.39
N PRO A 19 3.50 -11.40 -22.37
CA PRO A 19 3.58 -12.65 -21.62
C PRO A 19 3.35 -12.46 -20.12
N LYS A 20 2.86 -13.48 -19.45
CA LYS A 20 2.65 -13.44 -17.98
C LYS A 20 3.93 -13.16 -17.22
N THR A 21 5.08 -13.66 -17.71
CA THR A 21 6.38 -13.38 -17.10
C THR A 21 6.68 -11.89 -17.09
N THR A 22 6.40 -11.20 -18.18
CA THR A 22 6.60 -9.75 -18.27
C THR A 22 5.70 -9.01 -17.29
N ALA A 23 4.42 -9.39 -17.23
CA ALA A 23 3.47 -8.79 -16.28
C ALA A 23 3.89 -9.04 -14.84
N ARG A 24 4.32 -10.25 -14.52
CA ARG A 24 4.80 -10.61 -13.18
C ARG A 24 6.01 -9.75 -12.79
N ASN A 25 6.99 -9.65 -13.67
CA ASN A 25 8.18 -8.85 -13.41
C ASN A 25 7.82 -7.37 -13.20
N ALA A 26 6.90 -6.85 -13.99
CA ALA A 26 6.45 -5.47 -13.84
C ALA A 26 5.81 -5.24 -12.47
N LEU A 27 4.96 -6.14 -12.01
CA LEU A 27 4.32 -6.04 -10.70
C LEU A 27 5.33 -6.17 -9.56
N GLU A 28 6.28 -7.08 -9.68
CA GLU A 28 7.33 -7.25 -8.67
C GLU A 28 8.21 -6.00 -8.57
N GLN A 29 8.57 -5.43 -9.70
CA GLN A 29 9.34 -4.19 -9.74
C GLN A 29 8.54 -3.02 -9.15
N LEU A 30 7.26 -2.95 -9.45
CA LEU A 30 6.38 -1.93 -8.87
C LEU A 30 6.39 -2.04 -7.35
N GLY A 31 6.26 -3.24 -6.81
CA GLY A 31 6.30 -3.47 -5.36
C GLY A 31 7.63 -3.04 -4.75
N GLN A 32 8.74 -3.34 -5.43
CA GLN A 32 10.06 -2.94 -4.97
C GLN A 32 10.24 -1.42 -4.98
N ILE A 33 9.78 -0.77 -6.04
CA ILE A 33 9.83 0.69 -6.15
C ILE A 33 9.00 1.34 -5.05
N VAL A 34 7.81 0.81 -4.79
CA VAL A 34 6.95 1.30 -3.71
C VAL A 34 7.66 1.17 -2.37
N ALA A 35 8.24 0.00 -2.10
CA ALA A 35 8.94 -0.24 -0.84
C ALA A 35 10.11 0.73 -0.65
N ASP A 36 10.92 0.89 -1.68
CA ASP A 36 12.09 1.78 -1.64
C ASP A 36 11.68 3.24 -1.39
N GLN A 37 10.65 3.68 -2.08
CA GLN A 37 10.17 5.07 -1.97
C GLN A 37 9.60 5.34 -0.57
N LEU A 38 8.81 4.42 -0.03
CA LEU A 38 8.21 4.57 1.28
C LEU A 38 9.25 4.43 2.39
N GLU A 39 10.24 3.55 2.22
CA GLU A 39 11.33 3.37 3.18
C GLU A 39 12.11 4.67 3.37
N ASN A 40 12.25 5.45 2.32
CA ASN A 40 12.94 6.75 2.36
C ASN A 40 12.01 7.90 2.80
N GLY A 41 10.81 7.59 3.26
CA GLY A 41 9.86 8.59 3.72
C GLY A 41 9.15 9.36 2.60
N GLY A 42 9.24 8.87 1.36
CA GLY A 42 8.61 9.52 0.22
C GLY A 42 7.17 9.09 0.02
N GLU A 43 6.58 9.60 -1.05
CA GLU A 43 5.23 9.26 -1.47
C GLU A 43 5.28 8.69 -2.87
N ILE A 44 4.31 7.86 -3.21
CA ILE A 44 4.19 7.34 -4.56
C ILE A 44 2.74 7.43 -5.02
N THR A 45 2.54 7.95 -6.23
CA THR A 45 1.23 8.03 -6.85
C THR A 45 1.03 6.83 -7.77
N LEU A 46 -0.04 6.07 -7.54
CA LEU A 46 -0.42 4.95 -8.38
C LEU A 46 -1.57 5.39 -9.28
N PRO A 47 -1.34 5.53 -10.59
CA PRO A 47 -2.39 6.02 -11.50
C PRO A 47 -3.64 5.15 -11.44
N GLY A 48 -4.79 5.80 -11.28
CA GLY A 48 -6.08 5.12 -11.23
C GLY A 48 -6.37 4.39 -9.93
N ILE A 49 -5.44 4.41 -8.97
CA ILE A 49 -5.58 3.70 -7.70
C ILE A 49 -5.58 4.67 -6.53
N GLY A 50 -4.53 5.45 -6.40
CA GLY A 50 -4.40 6.37 -5.29
C GLY A 50 -2.95 6.72 -5.02
N LYS A 51 -2.72 7.21 -3.81
CA LYS A 51 -1.40 7.66 -3.39
C LYS A 51 -1.02 6.96 -2.09
N LEU A 52 0.15 6.35 -2.09
CA LEU A 52 0.72 5.75 -0.88
C LEU A 52 1.68 6.73 -0.24
N LYS A 53 1.56 6.91 1.05
CA LYS A 53 2.45 7.76 1.81
C LYS A 53 2.73 7.18 3.17
N VAL A 54 3.84 7.59 3.75
CA VAL A 54 4.24 7.19 5.10
C VAL A 54 3.85 8.29 6.06
N THR A 55 3.15 7.92 7.12
CA THR A 55 2.90 8.81 8.24
C THR A 55 3.60 8.24 9.46
N GLU A 56 4.07 9.11 10.33
CA GLU A 56 4.75 8.70 11.54
C GLU A 56 3.85 8.97 12.74
N ARG A 57 3.63 7.94 13.54
CA ARG A 57 2.95 8.09 14.82
C ARG A 57 4.01 8.39 15.86
N PRO A 58 3.92 9.52 16.56
CA PRO A 58 4.91 9.86 17.59
C PRO A 58 4.86 8.87 18.76
N ALA A 59 5.97 8.72 19.45
CA ALA A 59 6.03 7.94 20.68
C ALA A 59 5.05 8.53 21.69
N ARG A 60 4.39 7.69 22.45
CA ARG A 60 3.45 8.13 23.48
C ARG A 60 3.45 7.15 24.65
N THR A 61 2.98 7.60 25.78
CA THR A 61 2.82 6.78 26.97
C THR A 61 1.37 6.35 27.08
N GLY A 62 1.13 5.04 27.10
CA GLY A 62 -0.18 4.47 27.33
C GLY A 62 -0.25 3.88 28.73
N ARG A 63 -1.39 3.30 29.07
CA ARG A 63 -1.58 2.67 30.36
C ARG A 63 -2.12 1.27 30.19
N ASN A 64 -1.53 0.30 30.87
CA ASN A 64 -2.02 -1.06 30.85
C ASN A 64 -3.33 -1.15 31.64
N PRO A 65 -4.45 -1.51 31.03
CA PRO A 65 -5.72 -1.56 31.74
C PRO A 65 -5.81 -2.65 32.82
N SER A 66 -4.97 -3.67 32.74
CA SER A 66 -4.94 -4.76 33.73
C SER A 66 -4.17 -4.42 34.98
N THR A 67 -3.06 -3.68 34.85
CA THR A 67 -2.16 -3.37 35.95
C THR A 67 -2.12 -1.90 36.30
N GLY A 68 -2.61 -1.04 35.41
CA GLY A 68 -2.49 0.41 35.58
C GLY A 68 -1.11 0.96 35.33
N ALA A 69 -0.15 0.09 34.98
CA ALA A 69 1.22 0.50 34.72
C ALA A 69 1.32 1.32 33.42
N ALA A 70 2.18 2.34 33.44
CA ALA A 70 2.44 3.13 32.24
C ALA A 70 3.24 2.29 31.24
N ILE A 71 2.81 2.32 29.98
CA ILE A 71 3.46 1.63 28.88
C ILE A 71 3.95 2.67 27.87
N GLU A 72 5.23 2.62 27.55
CA GLU A 72 5.79 3.49 26.54
C GLU A 72 5.59 2.87 25.17
N ILE A 73 4.89 3.58 24.29
CA ILE A 73 4.64 3.15 22.92
C ILE A 73 5.61 3.88 22.01
N ALA A 74 6.51 3.14 21.37
CA ALA A 74 7.52 3.70 20.50
C ALA A 74 6.91 4.34 19.25
N ALA A 75 7.61 5.32 18.68
CA ALA A 75 7.24 5.93 17.42
C ALA A 75 7.20 4.85 16.32
N LYS A 76 6.22 4.94 15.43
CA LYS A 76 6.02 3.93 14.40
C LYS A 76 5.64 4.59 13.09
N LYS A 77 6.24 4.09 12.00
CA LYS A 77 5.89 4.51 10.65
C LYS A 77 4.74 3.65 10.15
N VAL A 78 3.72 4.29 9.60
CA VAL A 78 2.52 3.63 9.10
C VAL A 78 2.31 4.03 7.65
N ILE A 79 1.95 3.05 6.82
CA ILE A 79 1.64 3.31 5.40
C ILE A 79 0.16 3.64 5.29
N LYS A 80 -0.14 4.73 4.60
CA LYS A 80 -1.51 5.17 4.38
C LYS A 80 -1.81 5.27 2.89
N LEU A 81 -2.94 4.72 2.49
CA LEU A 81 -3.42 4.82 1.11
C LEU A 81 -4.50 5.89 1.03
N VAL A 82 -4.26 6.89 0.18
CA VAL A 82 -5.26 7.89 -0.16
C VAL A 82 -5.84 7.52 -1.51
N VAL A 83 -7.09 7.08 -1.51
CA VAL A 83 -7.74 6.55 -2.71
C VAL A 83 -7.99 7.67 -3.73
N ALA A 84 -7.72 7.37 -5.00
CA ALA A 84 -8.01 8.32 -6.08
C ALA A 84 -9.51 8.54 -6.20
N LYS A 85 -9.91 9.79 -6.44
CA LYS A 85 -11.32 10.15 -6.58
C LYS A 85 -12.02 9.35 -7.68
N GLY A 86 -11.35 9.17 -8.82
CA GLY A 86 -11.90 8.40 -9.91
C GLY A 86 -12.22 6.97 -9.56
N LEU A 87 -11.40 6.36 -8.68
CA LEU A 87 -11.64 5.01 -8.22
C LEU A 87 -12.88 4.94 -7.30
N THR A 88 -13.00 5.90 -6.40
CA THR A 88 -14.18 5.99 -5.52
C THR A 88 -15.44 6.19 -6.35
N ASP A 89 -15.41 7.08 -7.33
CA ASP A 89 -16.55 7.34 -8.20
C ASP A 89 -16.93 6.10 -9.02
N ALA A 90 -15.94 5.34 -9.48
CA ALA A 90 -16.19 4.11 -10.23
C ALA A 90 -16.91 3.05 -9.40
N VAL A 91 -16.59 2.96 -8.12
CA VAL A 91 -17.22 1.99 -7.20
C VAL A 91 -18.62 2.42 -6.80
N ASN A 92 -18.86 3.71 -6.71
CA ASN A 92 -20.12 4.29 -6.22
C ASN A 92 -21.05 4.78 -7.34
N LYS A 93 -20.97 4.15 -8.48
CA LYS A 93 -21.89 4.48 -9.60
C LYS A 93 -23.34 4.18 -9.24
#